data_671800b2b3c7d648301a389b17227530
#
_entry.id   671800b2b3c7d648301a389b17227530
#
_cell.length_a   1.000
_cell.length_b   1.000
_cell.length_c   1.000
_cell.angle_alpha   90.00
_cell.angle_beta   90.00
_cell.angle_gamma   90.00
#
_symmetry.space_group_name_H-M   'P 1'
#
loop_
_entity.id
_entity.type
_entity.pdbx_description
1 polymer ?
#
loop_
_entity_poly.entity_id
_entity_poly.type
_entity_poly.pdbx_seq_one_letter_code
_entity_poly.pdbx_strand_id
1 'polypeptide(L)'
;MVTGEGFSLVEVVVAVGLFAFVIVGILAMFPIGLRQHARSANDFAAVQAAGKVMTLIGAATNRMDVSNFLSANTTTNVIGVSVKDPSVWQALDAGVWSGGTLQTGVDALVRVLAEPIGGVLHRVTFDVSYPAAAAITNRQVESFTTLVHKP
;
A
#
# COMPACT_ATOMS: atom_id res chain seq x y z
N MET A 1 16.93 64.22 19.37
CA MET A 1 16.78 64.11 17.91
C MET A 1 17.15 62.73 17.53
N VAL A 2 16.21 61.91 17.15
CA VAL A 2 16.49 60.55 16.64
C VAL A 2 16.71 60.72 15.14
N THR A 3 17.94 60.59 14.68
CA THR A 3 18.29 60.53 13.26
C THR A 3 17.76 59.22 12.69
N GLY A 4 16.65 59.24 12.04
CA GLY A 4 16.11 58.12 11.29
C GLY A 4 17.03 57.84 10.09
N GLU A 5 17.91 56.87 10.18
CA GLU A 5 18.65 56.37 9.04
C GLU A 5 17.65 55.59 8.17
N GLY A 6 17.36 56.08 6.99
CA GLY A 6 16.50 55.40 6.02
C GLY A 6 17.28 54.26 5.37
N PHE A 7 16.59 53.13 5.11
CA PHE A 7 17.19 52.00 4.39
C PHE A 7 17.70 52.38 3.01
N SER A 8 18.88 51.92 2.68
CA SER A 8 19.44 52.06 1.32
C SER A 8 18.64 51.23 0.31
N LEU A 9 18.43 51.74 -0.88
CA LEU A 9 17.76 51.04 -1.97
C LEU A 9 18.40 49.69 -2.26
N VAL A 10 19.73 49.59 -2.14
CA VAL A 10 20.50 48.35 -2.31
C VAL A 10 20.14 47.34 -1.23
N GLU A 11 19.98 47.77 0.02
CA GLU A 11 19.64 46.89 1.13
C GLU A 11 18.23 46.29 0.97
N VAL A 12 17.28 47.05 0.48
CA VAL A 12 15.92 46.58 0.17
C VAL A 12 15.96 45.53 -0.98
N VAL A 13 16.71 45.80 -2.05
CA VAL A 13 16.83 44.88 -3.18
C VAL A 13 17.46 43.55 -2.77
N VAL A 14 18.53 43.60 -1.96
CA VAL A 14 19.20 42.38 -1.42
C VAL A 14 18.24 41.62 -0.50
N ALA A 15 17.51 42.31 0.38
CA ALA A 15 16.56 41.65 1.29
C ALA A 15 15.44 40.95 0.53
N VAL A 16 14.85 41.60 -0.49
CA VAL A 16 13.81 41.00 -1.34
C VAL A 16 14.35 39.83 -2.14
N GLY A 17 15.60 39.91 -2.65
CA GLY A 17 16.27 38.83 -3.38
C GLY A 17 16.49 37.60 -2.50
N LEU A 18 16.96 37.81 -1.27
CA LEU A 18 17.15 36.72 -0.29
C LEU A 18 15.80 36.09 0.10
N PHE A 19 14.78 36.90 0.33
CA PHE A 19 13.45 36.44 0.67
C PHE A 19 12.83 35.60 -0.46
N ALA A 20 12.93 36.06 -1.69
CA ALA A 20 12.48 35.33 -2.87
C ALA A 20 13.19 33.96 -3.02
N PHE A 21 14.51 33.94 -2.79
CA PHE A 21 15.28 32.70 -2.84
C PHE A 21 14.84 31.68 -1.79
N VAL A 22 14.57 32.12 -0.56
CA VAL A 22 14.08 31.25 0.52
C VAL A 22 12.70 30.69 0.19
N ILE A 23 11.78 31.54 -0.33
CA ILE A 23 10.44 31.08 -0.71
C ILE A 23 10.50 30.03 -1.83
N VAL A 24 11.31 30.24 -2.86
CA VAL A 24 11.49 29.27 -3.96
C VAL A 24 12.01 27.93 -3.41
N GLY A 25 12.97 27.98 -2.47
CA GLY A 25 13.51 26.77 -1.82
C GLY A 25 12.42 25.98 -1.06
N ILE A 26 11.57 26.68 -0.32
CA ILE A 26 10.45 26.04 0.42
C ILE A 26 9.43 25.43 -0.56
N LEU A 27 9.05 26.20 -1.58
CA LEU A 27 8.08 25.71 -2.59
C LEU A 27 8.59 24.49 -3.36
N ALA A 28 9.90 24.40 -3.60
CA ALA A 28 10.52 23.27 -4.29
C ALA A 28 10.43 21.96 -3.47
N MET A 29 10.33 22.03 -2.13
CA MET A 29 10.18 20.86 -1.26
C MET A 29 8.74 20.34 -1.17
N PHE A 30 7.75 21.16 -1.51
CA PHE A 30 6.34 20.81 -1.38
C PHE A 30 5.92 19.57 -2.18
N PRO A 31 6.32 19.39 -3.44
CA PRO A 31 5.98 18.19 -4.22
C PRO A 31 6.57 16.90 -3.64
N ILE A 32 7.74 16.99 -3.00
CA ILE A 32 8.40 15.84 -2.38
C ILE A 32 7.61 15.37 -1.16
N GLY A 33 7.18 16.31 -0.31
CA GLY A 33 6.37 16.01 0.86
C GLY A 33 5.02 15.37 0.51
N LEU A 34 4.34 15.86 -0.52
CA LEU A 34 3.07 15.29 -0.98
C LEU A 34 3.24 13.86 -1.50
N ARG A 35 4.31 13.57 -2.25
CA ARG A 35 4.60 12.22 -2.75
C ARG A 35 4.91 11.25 -1.60
N GLN A 36 5.65 11.68 -0.59
CA GLN A 36 5.93 10.85 0.59
C GLN A 36 4.65 10.54 1.36
N HIS A 37 3.76 11.52 1.52
CA HIS A 37 2.49 11.32 2.20
C HIS A 37 1.60 10.30 1.48
N ALA A 38 1.51 10.40 0.15
CA ALA A 38 0.76 9.44 -0.66
C ALA A 38 1.34 8.01 -0.57
N ARG A 39 2.67 7.87 -0.57
CA ARG A 39 3.32 6.56 -0.38
C ARG A 39 3.02 5.97 0.99
N SER A 40 3.22 6.73 2.07
CA SER A 40 2.93 6.26 3.43
C SER A 40 1.47 5.83 3.61
N ALA A 41 0.51 6.52 2.99
CA ALA A 41 -0.90 6.12 3.02
C ALA A 41 -1.13 4.78 2.29
N ASN A 42 -0.45 4.56 1.16
CA ASN A 42 -0.54 3.32 0.41
C ASN A 42 0.11 2.15 1.17
N ASP A 43 1.28 2.36 1.79
CA ASP A 43 1.98 1.35 2.59
C ASP A 43 1.12 0.93 3.79
N PHE A 44 0.47 1.88 4.45
CA PHE A 44 -0.45 1.61 5.55
C PHE A 44 -1.66 0.79 5.09
N ALA A 45 -2.25 1.14 3.94
CA ALA A 45 -3.36 0.39 3.36
C ALA A 45 -2.94 -1.04 3.01
N ALA A 46 -1.74 -1.24 2.46
CA ALA A 46 -1.21 -2.56 2.13
C ALA A 46 -1.02 -3.43 3.39
N VAL A 47 -0.47 -2.87 4.46
CA VAL A 47 -0.31 -3.57 5.75
C VAL A 47 -1.68 -3.97 6.34
N GLN A 48 -2.67 -3.08 6.28
CA GLN A 48 -4.02 -3.40 6.74
C GLN A 48 -4.67 -4.52 5.92
N ALA A 49 -4.55 -4.48 4.59
CA ALA A 49 -5.07 -5.51 3.71
C ALA A 49 -4.41 -6.87 3.97
N ALA A 50 -3.07 -6.91 4.11
CA ALA A 50 -2.33 -8.12 4.46
C ALA A 50 -2.76 -8.69 5.81
N GLY A 51 -2.86 -7.85 6.84
CA GLY A 51 -3.31 -8.25 8.18
C GLY A 51 -4.72 -8.84 8.17
N LYS A 52 -5.61 -8.25 7.38
CA LYS A 52 -6.98 -8.75 7.22
C LYS A 52 -7.02 -10.13 6.58
N VAL A 53 -6.30 -10.35 5.49
CA VAL A 53 -6.23 -11.65 4.83
C VAL A 53 -5.59 -12.68 5.75
N MET A 54 -4.58 -12.31 6.51
CA MET A 54 -3.93 -13.16 7.50
C MET A 54 -4.92 -13.60 8.61
N THR A 55 -5.78 -12.69 9.06
CA THR A 55 -6.85 -12.98 10.03
C THR A 55 -7.89 -13.93 9.42
N LEU A 56 -8.28 -13.72 8.15
CA LEU A 56 -9.20 -14.60 7.43
C LEU A 56 -8.63 -16.01 7.30
N ILE A 57 -7.35 -16.15 6.93
CA ILE A 57 -6.66 -17.43 6.86
C ILE A 57 -6.58 -18.08 8.24
N GLY A 58 -6.22 -17.35 9.28
CA GLY A 58 -6.18 -17.85 10.66
C GLY A 58 -7.54 -18.31 11.18
N ALA A 59 -8.61 -17.58 10.88
CA ALA A 59 -9.98 -17.96 11.25
C ALA A 59 -10.50 -19.15 10.46
N ALA A 60 -10.04 -19.32 9.22
CA ALA A 60 -10.43 -20.43 8.35
C ALA A 60 -9.65 -21.72 8.63
N THR A 61 -8.54 -21.70 9.42
CA THR A 61 -7.85 -22.93 9.87
C THR A 61 -8.77 -23.87 10.64
N ASN A 62 -9.89 -23.38 11.15
CA ASN A 62 -10.94 -24.22 11.77
C ASN A 62 -12.04 -24.67 10.78
N ARG A 63 -11.96 -24.34 9.50
CA ARG A 63 -12.95 -24.70 8.48
C ARG A 63 -12.27 -25.19 7.21
N MET A 64 -12.86 -26.19 6.59
CA MET A 64 -12.39 -26.94 5.43
C MET A 64 -11.92 -26.10 4.22
N ASP A 65 -12.24 -24.82 4.19
CA ASP A 65 -11.92 -23.91 3.08
C ASP A 65 -10.43 -23.51 3.00
N VAL A 66 -9.70 -23.50 4.11
CA VAL A 66 -8.25 -23.21 4.10
C VAL A 66 -7.43 -24.43 3.67
N SER A 67 -7.88 -25.63 3.96
CA SER A 67 -7.19 -26.80 3.44
C SER A 67 -7.22 -26.84 1.91
N ASN A 68 -8.32 -26.41 1.30
CA ASN A 68 -8.41 -26.23 -0.15
C ASN A 68 -7.58 -25.04 -0.64
N PHE A 69 -7.53 -23.95 0.12
CA PHE A 69 -6.74 -22.76 -0.18
C PHE A 69 -5.22 -23.03 -0.08
N LEU A 70 -4.80 -23.81 0.93
CA LEU A 70 -3.39 -24.16 1.14
C LEU A 70 -3.00 -25.48 0.43
N SER A 71 -3.93 -26.36 0.07
CA SER A 71 -3.64 -27.62 -0.61
C SER A 71 -3.66 -27.54 -2.13
N ALA A 72 -4.16 -26.46 -2.70
CA ALA A 72 -4.01 -26.19 -4.13
C ALA A 72 -2.55 -25.79 -4.41
N ASN A 73 -1.74 -26.77 -4.63
CA ASN A 73 -0.28 -26.81 -4.82
C ASN A 73 0.29 -25.88 -5.88
N THR A 74 -0.22 -24.77 -6.20
CA THR A 74 0.32 -23.81 -7.18
C THR A 74 -0.74 -22.80 -7.63
N THR A 75 -1.94 -22.88 -7.10
CA THR A 75 -2.99 -21.99 -7.53
C THR A 75 -2.83 -20.63 -6.84
N THR A 76 -2.54 -19.64 -7.63
CA THR A 76 -2.51 -18.26 -7.18
C THR A 76 -3.94 -17.82 -6.92
N ASN A 77 -4.31 -17.67 -5.66
CA ASN A 77 -5.62 -17.16 -5.29
C ASN A 77 -5.54 -15.65 -5.07
N VAL A 78 -6.49 -14.92 -5.64
CA VAL A 78 -6.63 -13.48 -5.48
C VAL A 78 -7.84 -13.18 -4.62
N ILE A 79 -7.63 -12.38 -3.59
CA ILE A 79 -8.69 -11.95 -2.68
C ILE A 79 -8.80 -10.43 -2.82
N GLY A 80 -10.00 -9.97 -3.14
CA GLY A 80 -10.33 -8.56 -3.07
C GLY A 80 -10.76 -8.20 -1.65
N VAL A 81 -10.20 -7.14 -1.10
CA VAL A 81 -10.55 -6.63 0.22
C VAL A 81 -10.81 -5.14 0.19
N SER A 82 -11.66 -4.65 1.10
CA SER A 82 -11.74 -3.23 1.38
C SER A 82 -10.88 -2.89 2.59
N VAL A 83 -10.03 -1.90 2.45
CA VAL A 83 -9.23 -1.36 3.55
C VAL A 83 -10.10 -0.56 4.51
N LYS A 84 -11.16 0.08 3.97
CA LYS A 84 -12.08 0.93 4.74
C LYS A 84 -13.13 0.14 5.49
N ASP A 85 -13.63 -0.96 4.91
CA ASP A 85 -14.66 -1.81 5.50
C ASP A 85 -14.13 -3.23 5.75
N PRO A 86 -13.88 -3.60 7.01
CA PRO A 86 -13.38 -4.91 7.35
C PRO A 86 -14.30 -6.08 6.98
N SER A 87 -15.59 -5.86 6.78
CA SER A 87 -16.55 -6.90 6.42
C SER A 87 -16.51 -7.27 4.93
N VAL A 88 -15.98 -6.37 4.09
CA VAL A 88 -15.93 -6.56 2.63
C VAL A 88 -14.69 -7.33 2.24
N TRP A 89 -14.89 -8.57 1.81
CA TRP A 89 -13.87 -9.40 1.17
C TRP A 89 -14.52 -10.41 0.24
N GLN A 90 -13.81 -10.82 -0.81
CA GLN A 90 -14.26 -11.86 -1.71
C GLN A 90 -13.11 -12.55 -2.42
N ALA A 91 -13.25 -13.84 -2.70
CA ALA A 91 -12.36 -14.56 -3.58
C ALA A 91 -12.62 -14.12 -5.02
N LEU A 92 -11.57 -13.84 -5.76
CA LEU A 92 -11.60 -13.39 -7.14
C LEU A 92 -10.85 -14.37 -8.04
N ASP A 93 -11.18 -14.31 -9.32
CA ASP A 93 -10.41 -15.02 -10.34
C ASP A 93 -8.97 -14.46 -10.41
N ALA A 94 -7.99 -15.34 -10.64
CA ALA A 94 -6.59 -14.96 -10.77
C ALA A 94 -6.34 -13.94 -11.90
N GLY A 95 -7.17 -13.92 -12.93
CA GLY A 95 -7.12 -12.95 -14.02
C GLY A 95 -7.34 -11.51 -13.58
N VAL A 96 -8.04 -11.29 -12.46
CA VAL A 96 -8.28 -9.94 -11.90
C VAL A 96 -6.98 -9.26 -11.47
N TRP A 97 -5.99 -10.03 -11.03
CA TRP A 97 -4.66 -9.51 -10.72
C TRP A 97 -4.03 -8.82 -11.94
N SER A 98 -4.23 -9.38 -13.11
CA SER A 98 -3.68 -8.90 -14.37
C SER A 98 -4.55 -7.87 -15.10
N GLY A 99 -5.62 -7.34 -14.47
CA GLY A 99 -6.44 -6.27 -15.04
C GLY A 99 -7.88 -6.64 -15.35
N GLY A 100 -8.41 -7.69 -14.72
CA GLY A 100 -9.83 -8.05 -14.81
C GLY A 100 -10.74 -7.04 -14.12
N THR A 101 -12.04 -7.23 -14.29
CA THR A 101 -13.08 -6.36 -13.73
C THR A 101 -13.14 -6.48 -12.20
N LEU A 102 -12.98 -5.36 -11.52
CA LEU A 102 -13.13 -5.27 -10.07
C LEU A 102 -14.60 -5.16 -9.67
N GLN A 103 -14.95 -5.80 -8.58
CA GLN A 103 -16.26 -5.65 -7.98
C GLN A 103 -16.33 -4.41 -7.07
N THR A 104 -17.55 -3.92 -6.87
CA THR A 104 -17.79 -2.73 -6.04
C THR A 104 -17.33 -2.96 -4.60
N GLY A 105 -16.61 -1.99 -4.06
CA GLY A 105 -16.16 -2.00 -2.68
C GLY A 105 -14.76 -2.59 -2.45
N VAL A 106 -14.13 -3.19 -3.47
CA VAL A 106 -12.75 -3.68 -3.39
C VAL A 106 -11.80 -2.53 -3.71
N ASP A 107 -10.91 -2.22 -2.78
CA ASP A 107 -9.89 -1.19 -2.94
C ASP A 107 -8.45 -1.72 -2.90
N ALA A 108 -8.25 -2.98 -2.43
CA ALA A 108 -6.98 -3.68 -2.49
C ALA A 108 -7.14 -5.10 -3.01
N LEU A 109 -6.14 -5.59 -3.74
CA LEU A 109 -6.05 -6.98 -4.17
C LEU A 109 -4.92 -7.66 -3.42
N VAL A 110 -5.17 -8.85 -2.91
CA VAL A 110 -4.17 -9.67 -2.23
C VAL A 110 -4.04 -10.99 -2.98
N ARG A 111 -2.86 -11.26 -3.49
CA ARG A 111 -2.51 -12.54 -4.10
C ARG A 111 -1.81 -13.40 -3.06
N VAL A 112 -2.30 -14.60 -2.84
CA VAL A 112 -1.76 -15.54 -1.85
C VAL A 112 -1.07 -16.69 -2.57
N LEU A 113 0.20 -16.89 -2.24
CA LEU A 113 1.04 -17.98 -2.73
C LEU A 113 1.42 -18.86 -1.53
N ALA A 114 1.13 -20.14 -1.59
CA ALA A 114 1.50 -21.07 -0.55
C ALA A 114 2.47 -22.13 -1.10
N GLU A 115 3.64 -22.24 -0.50
CA GLU A 115 4.68 -23.21 -0.86
C GLU A 115 4.95 -24.15 0.30
N PRO A 116 4.91 -25.47 0.12
CA PRO A 116 5.30 -26.43 1.15
C PRO A 116 6.82 -26.34 1.38
N ILE A 117 7.24 -26.19 2.64
CA ILE A 117 8.66 -26.21 3.02
C ILE A 117 9.07 -27.60 3.51
N GLY A 118 8.12 -28.35 4.05
CA GLY A 118 8.32 -29.72 4.53
C GLY A 118 7.25 -30.12 5.53
N GLY A 119 6.74 -31.36 5.42
CA GLY A 119 5.73 -31.90 6.30
C GLY A 119 4.47 -31.06 6.41
N VAL A 120 4.29 -30.47 7.57
CA VAL A 120 3.11 -29.66 7.92
C VAL A 120 3.35 -28.15 7.85
N LEU A 121 4.53 -27.70 7.39
CA LEU A 121 4.89 -26.29 7.36
C LEU A 121 4.79 -25.72 5.94
N HIS A 122 4.08 -24.62 5.78
CA HIS A 122 3.94 -23.89 4.53
C HIS A 122 4.48 -22.47 4.67
N ARG A 123 5.21 -22.02 3.63
CA ARG A 123 5.52 -20.61 3.42
C ARG A 123 4.35 -19.98 2.71
N VAL A 124 3.76 -18.95 3.30
CA VAL A 124 2.67 -18.20 2.68
C VAL A 124 3.15 -16.78 2.39
N THR A 125 3.12 -16.41 1.12
CA THR A 125 3.48 -15.07 0.65
C THR A 125 2.21 -14.35 0.22
N PHE A 126 2.05 -13.13 0.69
CA PHE A 126 0.95 -12.23 0.35
C PHE A 126 1.52 -11.08 -0.47
N ASP A 127 1.14 -10.99 -1.72
CA ASP A 127 1.42 -9.81 -2.54
C ASP A 127 0.19 -8.91 -2.52
N VAL A 128 0.31 -7.75 -1.92
CA VAL A 128 -0.77 -6.77 -1.80
C VAL A 128 -0.60 -5.71 -2.87
N SER A 129 -1.60 -5.53 -3.71
CA SER A 129 -1.65 -4.52 -4.76
C SER A 129 -2.67 -3.44 -4.42
N TYR A 130 -2.21 -2.18 -4.32
CA TYR A 130 -3.05 -1.03 -3.96
C TYR A 130 -2.68 0.21 -4.79
N PRO A 131 -3.61 1.06 -5.16
CA PRO A 131 -5.06 0.85 -5.14
C PRO A 131 -5.49 -0.13 -6.26
N ALA A 132 -6.45 -1.01 -5.95
CA ALA A 132 -6.88 -2.06 -6.88
C ALA A 132 -7.45 -1.51 -8.19
N ALA A 133 -8.12 -0.35 -8.16
CA ALA A 133 -8.70 0.31 -9.32
C ALA A 133 -7.67 0.97 -10.27
N ALA A 134 -6.41 1.13 -9.84
CA ALA A 134 -5.38 1.71 -10.70
C ALA A 134 -4.98 0.74 -11.82
N ALA A 135 -4.47 1.28 -12.94
CA ALA A 135 -3.81 0.47 -13.96
C ALA A 135 -2.63 -0.30 -13.34
N ILE A 136 -2.34 -1.51 -13.83
CA ILE A 136 -1.28 -2.39 -13.27
C ILE A 136 0.05 -1.66 -13.11
N THR A 137 0.43 -0.85 -14.10
CA THR A 137 1.66 -0.06 -14.10
C THR A 137 1.73 0.98 -12.99
N ASN A 138 0.59 1.37 -12.42
CA ASN A 138 0.46 2.41 -11.40
C ASN A 138 0.11 1.83 -10.01
N ARG A 139 0.00 0.51 -9.90
CA ARG A 139 -0.23 -0.16 -8.61
C ARG A 139 1.07 -0.30 -7.86
N GLN A 140 1.04 -0.03 -6.58
CA GLN A 140 2.08 -0.42 -5.65
C GLN A 140 1.86 -1.87 -5.24
N VAL A 141 2.92 -2.68 -5.23
CA VAL A 141 2.85 -4.08 -4.80
C VAL A 141 3.82 -4.25 -3.64
N GLU A 142 3.28 -4.66 -2.50
CA GLU A 142 4.04 -4.98 -1.29
C GLU A 142 3.92 -6.46 -0.98
N SER A 143 5.04 -7.12 -0.66
CA SER A 143 5.08 -8.56 -0.39
C SER A 143 5.37 -8.84 1.07
N PHE A 144 4.54 -9.67 1.69
CA PHE A 144 4.67 -10.13 3.06
C PHE A 144 4.79 -11.65 3.07
N THR A 145 5.70 -12.19 3.88
CA THR A 145 5.88 -13.64 3.98
C THR A 145 5.72 -14.09 5.43
N THR A 146 4.99 -15.18 5.63
CA THR A 146 4.81 -15.81 6.93
C THR A 146 4.93 -17.34 6.81
N LEU A 147 5.08 -18.00 7.94
CA LEU A 147 5.05 -19.46 8.04
C LEU A 147 3.75 -19.89 8.70
N VAL A 148 3.06 -20.82 8.07
CA VAL A 148 1.80 -21.36 8.57
C VAL A 148 1.95 -22.86 8.78
N HIS A 149 1.56 -23.33 9.96
CA HIS A 149 1.50 -24.75 10.28
C HIS A 149 0.14 -25.29 9.80
N LYS A 150 0.18 -26.31 8.96
CA LYS A 150 -1.01 -27.08 8.59
C LYS A 150 -1.09 -28.29 9.54
N PRO A 151 -2.14 -28.34 10.38
CA PRO A 151 -2.35 -29.48 11.26
C PRO A 151 -2.66 -30.77 10.48
#